data_b5c7b47f8e2a18277bbff42e9522421a
#
_entry.id   b5c7b47f8e2a18277bbff42e9522421a
#
_cell.length_a   1.000
_cell.length_b   1.000
_cell.length_c   1.000
_cell.angle_alpha   90.00
_cell.angle_beta   90.00
_cell.angle_gamma   90.00
#
_symmetry.space_group_name_H-M   'P 1'
#
loop_
_entity.id
_entity.type
_entity.pdbx_description
1 polymer ?
#
loop_
_entity_poly.entity_id
_entity_poly.type
_entity_poly.pdbx_seq_one_letter_code
_entity_poly.pdbx_strand_id
1 'polypeptide(L)' 'MANEALKRQARAENVFLWEVAEQFGISESTFCKRLRRELPPEERALVMKKIREIAETKRAK' A
#
# COMPACT_ATOMS: atom_id res chain seq x y z
N MET A 1 16.18 1.94 -0.85
CA MET A 1 15.08 2.27 -1.75
C MET A 1 13.92 2.84 -0.97
N ALA A 2 13.18 3.76 -1.60
CA ALA A 2 12.07 4.42 -0.92
C ALA A 2 10.94 3.43 -0.63
N ASN A 3 10.39 3.55 0.58
CA ASN A 3 9.20 2.80 0.99
C ASN A 3 9.36 1.27 0.95
N GLU A 4 10.57 0.79 1.18
CA GLU A 4 10.85 -0.64 1.21
C GLU A 4 9.94 -1.37 2.19
N ALA A 5 9.78 -0.80 3.39
CA ALA A 5 8.97 -1.44 4.43
C ALA A 5 7.52 -1.61 4.00
N LEU A 6 6.97 -0.62 3.30
CA LEU A 6 5.60 -0.69 2.80
C LEU A 6 5.45 -1.80 1.76
N LYS A 7 6.38 -1.86 0.83
CA LYS A 7 6.35 -2.89 -0.22
C LYS A 7 6.50 -4.27 0.37
N ARG A 8 7.38 -4.40 1.35
CA ARG A 8 7.60 -5.68 2.02
C ARG A 8 6.38 -6.13 2.80
N GLN A 9 5.74 -5.19 3.50
CA GLN A 9 4.53 -5.50 4.26
C GLN A 9 3.39 -5.93 3.34
N ALA A 10 3.20 -5.23 2.23
CA ALA A 10 2.17 -5.59 1.27
C ALA A 10 2.39 -7.01 0.74
N ARG A 11 3.62 -7.32 0.39
CA ARG A 11 3.96 -8.65 -0.11
C ARG A 11 3.72 -9.72 0.96
N ALA A 12 4.10 -9.45 2.19
CA ALA A 12 3.91 -10.39 3.30
C ALA A 12 2.43 -10.67 3.56
N GLU A 13 1.59 -9.67 3.34
CA GLU A 13 0.14 -9.80 3.54
C GLU A 13 -0.58 -10.25 2.26
N ASN A 14 0.14 -10.53 1.18
CA ASN A 14 -0.45 -10.91 -0.09
C ASN A 14 -1.33 -9.80 -0.68
N VAL A 15 -0.96 -8.57 -0.43
CA VAL A 15 -1.69 -7.40 -0.94
C VAL A 15 -0.90 -6.80 -2.09
N PHE A 16 -1.56 -6.60 -3.22
CA PHE A 16 -0.92 -6.00 -4.39
C PHE A 16 -1.02 -4.48 -4.33
N LEU A 17 -0.02 -3.81 -4.90
CA LEU A 17 0.00 -2.36 -4.88
C LEU A 17 -1.20 -1.75 -5.63
N TRP A 18 -1.68 -2.40 -6.68
CA TRP A 18 -2.85 -1.91 -7.40
C TRP A 18 -4.11 -1.93 -6.52
N GLU A 19 -4.18 -2.87 -5.58
CA GLU A 19 -5.30 -2.92 -4.66
C GLU A 19 -5.28 -1.72 -3.71
N VAL A 20 -4.08 -1.36 -3.26
CA VAL A 20 -3.93 -0.18 -2.40
C VAL A 20 -4.25 1.09 -3.18
N ALA A 21 -3.79 1.17 -4.42
CA ALA A 21 -4.07 2.32 -5.27
C ALA A 21 -5.57 2.52 -5.46
N GLU A 22 -6.31 1.43 -5.63
CA GLU A 22 -7.77 1.49 -5.76
C GLU A 22 -8.42 2.11 -4.54
N GLN A 23 -7.92 1.80 -3.36
CA GLN A 23 -8.45 2.35 -2.11
C GLN A 23 -8.29 3.87 -2.05
N PHE A 24 -7.29 4.39 -2.74
CA PHE A 24 -7.05 5.83 -2.81
C PHE A 24 -7.68 6.48 -4.03
N GLY A 25 -8.32 5.69 -4.88
CA GLY A 25 -8.97 6.21 -6.09
C GLY A 25 -7.98 6.68 -7.15
N ILE A 26 -6.81 6.09 -7.20
CA ILE A 26 -5.77 6.44 -8.17
C ILE A 26 -5.31 5.19 -8.91
N SER A 27 -4.65 5.40 -10.05
CA SER A 27 -4.11 4.28 -10.82
C SER A 27 -2.86 3.72 -10.15
N GLU A 28 -2.53 2.47 -10.47
CA GLU A 28 -1.32 1.86 -9.96
C GLU A 28 -0.08 2.64 -10.39
N SER A 29 -0.06 3.14 -11.63
CA SER A 29 1.05 3.93 -12.11
C SER A 29 1.27 5.18 -11.28
N THR A 30 0.19 5.87 -10.95
CA THR A 30 0.27 7.08 -10.13
C THR A 30 0.77 6.73 -8.73
N PHE A 31 0.26 5.65 -8.17
CA PHE A 31 0.67 5.20 -6.85
C PHE A 31 2.15 4.84 -6.83
N CYS A 32 2.62 4.11 -7.84
CA CYS A 32 4.02 3.74 -7.94
C CYS A 32 4.93 4.95 -8.06
N LYS A 33 4.48 5.99 -8.77
CA LYS A 33 5.24 7.23 -8.85
C LYS A 33 5.39 7.89 -7.50
N ARG A 34 4.33 7.88 -6.69
CA ARG A 34 4.40 8.41 -5.33
C ARG A 34 5.37 7.63 -4.46
N LEU A 35 5.44 6.33 -4.66
CA LEU A 35 6.31 5.46 -3.88
C LEU A 35 7.79 5.60 -4.24
N ARG A 36 8.13 6.32 -5.29
CA ARG A 36 9.52 6.59 -5.64
C ARG A 36 10.20 7.51 -4.63
N ARG A 37 9.40 8.28 -3.89
CA ARG A 37 9.90 9.15 -2.83
C ARG A 37 9.42 8.62 -1.49
N GLU A 38 10.25 8.83 -0.45
CA GLU A 38 9.84 8.48 0.90
C GLU A 38 8.57 9.22 1.26
N LEU A 39 7.56 8.49 1.68
CA LEU A 39 6.32 9.10 2.11
C LEU A 39 6.49 9.73 3.49
N PRO A 40 5.80 10.87 3.74
CA PRO A 40 5.74 11.41 5.09
C PRO A 40 5.16 10.38 6.05
N PRO A 41 5.50 10.45 7.34
CA PRO A 41 5.00 9.46 8.31
C PRO A 41 3.48 9.30 8.32
N GLU A 42 2.75 10.39 8.10
CA GLU A 42 1.30 10.36 8.07
C GLU A 42 0.78 9.54 6.90
N GLU A 43 1.33 9.77 5.72
CA GLU A 43 0.93 9.02 4.53
C GLU A 43 1.35 7.56 4.63
N ARG A 44 2.54 7.31 5.17
CA ARG A 44 3.03 5.96 5.36
C ARG A 44 2.09 5.18 6.27
N ALA A 45 1.66 5.79 7.37
CA ALA A 45 0.73 5.15 8.30
C ALA A 45 -0.60 4.84 7.62
N LEU A 46 -1.08 5.76 6.79
CA LEU A 46 -2.33 5.56 6.07
C LEU A 46 -2.23 4.41 5.08
N VAL A 47 -1.12 4.32 4.35
CA VAL A 47 -0.90 3.23 3.40
C VAL A 47 -0.84 1.90 4.15
N MET A 48 -0.13 1.84 5.28
CA MET A 48 -0.06 0.62 6.08
C MET A 48 -1.43 0.20 6.57
N LYS A 49 -2.24 1.16 6.99
CA LYS A 49 -3.61 0.87 7.43
C LYS A 49 -4.42 0.26 6.29
N LYS A 50 -4.31 0.80 5.10
CA LYS A 50 -5.03 0.27 3.93
C LYS A 50 -4.57 -1.14 3.59
N ILE A 51 -3.27 -1.39 3.68
CA ILE A 51 -2.74 -2.74 3.45
C ILE A 51 -3.36 -3.72 4.42
N ARG A 52 -3.44 -3.35 5.69
CA ARG A 52 -4.05 -4.22 6.70
C ARG A 52 -5.53 -4.46 6.46
N GLU A 53 -6.25 -3.42 6.07
CA GLU A 53 -7.69 -3.54 5.79
C GLU A 53 -7.94 -4.49 4.64
N ILE A 54 -7.15 -4.37 3.58
CA ILE A 54 -7.27 -5.26 2.43
C ILE A 54 -6.95 -6.69 2.83
N ALA A 55 -5.89 -6.88 3.60
CA ALA A 55 -5.49 -8.20 4.07
C ALA A 55 -6.58 -8.85 4.91
N GLU A 56 -7.19 -8.10 5.79
CA GLU A 56 -8.29 -8.60 6.62
C GLU A 56 -9.49 -9.00 5.79
N THR A 57 -9.83 -8.21 4.79
CA THR A 57 -10.92 -8.52 3.88
C THR A 57 -10.66 -9.82 3.15
N LYS A 58 -9.43 -10.04 2.71
CA LYS A 58 -9.05 -11.28 2.03
C LYS A 58 -9.15 -12.49 2.95
N ARG A 59 -8.75 -12.32 4.21
CA ARG A 59 -8.82 -13.42 5.18
C ARG A 59 -10.24 -13.75 5.58
N ALA A 60 -11.11 -12.76 5.56
CA ALA A 60 -12.51 -12.93 5.95
C ALA A 60 -13.29 -13.79 4.96
N LYS A 61 -12.73 -14.00 3.79
CA LYS A 61 -13.33 -14.90 2.80
C LYS A 61 -12.87 -16.32 3.06
#